data_fa6d0a6fa64a95ec4bda33173493f4b7
#
_entry.id   fa6d0a6fa64a95ec4bda33173493f4b7
#
_cell.length_a   1.000
_cell.length_b   1.000
_cell.length_c   1.000
_cell.angle_alpha   90.00
_cell.angle_beta   90.00
_cell.angle_gamma   90.00
#
_symmetry.space_group_name_H-M   'P 1'
#
loop_
_entity.id
_entity.type
_entity.pdbx_description
1 polymer ?
#
loop_
_entity_poly.entity_id
_entity_poly.type
_entity_poly.pdbx_seq_one_letter_code
_entity_poly.pdbx_strand_id
1 'polypeptide(L)'
;MKIAIASDHAAVELRMQVADRMAELGHEVEDFGPEPGERVDYPKYAAAVAGAVVAGDADVGVLLCGSGIGMSIAANKVIGIRAALVHDVTTARLAREHNDANVLCLGARTTGPVVALECVEAWLGATFETRHQQRLDQIARMEA
;
A
#
# COMPACT_ATOMS: atom_id res chain seq x y z
N MET A 1 -1.16 -3.33 13.93
CA MET A 1 -0.79 -2.01 13.35
C MET A 1 -2.06 -1.26 12.95
N LYS A 2 -1.94 0.04 12.81
CA LYS A 2 -2.97 0.87 12.21
C LYS A 2 -2.66 1.05 10.72
N ILE A 3 -3.60 0.67 9.86
CA ILE A 3 -3.41 0.63 8.41
C ILE A 3 -4.42 1.53 7.72
N ALA A 4 -3.95 2.47 6.90
CA ALA A 4 -4.79 3.26 6.03
C ALA A 4 -4.96 2.56 4.68
N ILE A 5 -6.18 2.48 4.16
CA ILE A 5 -6.46 1.88 2.87
C ILE A 5 -7.36 2.77 2.04
N ALA A 6 -7.10 2.80 0.74
CA ALA A 6 -7.98 3.46 -0.24
C ALA A 6 -7.85 2.79 -1.61
N SER A 7 -8.81 3.09 -2.47
CA SER A 7 -8.77 2.67 -3.87
C SER A 7 -9.31 3.77 -4.78
N ASP A 8 -9.29 3.53 -6.09
CA ASP A 8 -10.17 4.22 -7.01
C ASP A 8 -11.45 3.38 -7.25
N HIS A 9 -12.29 3.82 -8.20
CA HIS A 9 -13.55 3.13 -8.52
C HIS A 9 -13.34 1.73 -9.15
N ALA A 10 -12.18 1.45 -9.72
CA ALA A 10 -11.90 0.16 -10.36
C ALA A 10 -11.60 -0.95 -9.35
N ALA A 11 -11.26 -0.62 -8.11
CA ALA A 11 -10.78 -1.58 -7.12
C ALA A 11 -11.56 -1.57 -5.80
N VAL A 12 -12.79 -1.06 -5.78
CA VAL A 12 -13.60 -0.97 -4.55
C VAL A 12 -13.85 -2.34 -3.93
N GLU A 13 -14.22 -3.33 -4.74
CA GLU A 13 -14.52 -4.67 -4.24
C GLU A 13 -13.27 -5.33 -3.65
N LEU A 14 -12.15 -5.29 -4.36
CA LEU A 14 -10.89 -5.86 -3.85
C LEU A 14 -10.40 -5.11 -2.60
N ARG A 15 -10.55 -3.78 -2.56
CA ARG A 15 -10.22 -3.00 -1.35
C ARG A 15 -10.99 -3.49 -0.14
N MET A 16 -12.29 -3.73 -0.28
CA MET A 16 -13.13 -4.21 0.82
C MET A 16 -12.68 -5.58 1.30
N GLN A 17 -12.34 -6.50 0.39
CA GLN A 17 -11.80 -7.81 0.74
C GLN A 17 -10.46 -7.71 1.48
N VAL A 18 -9.57 -6.84 1.02
CA VAL A 18 -8.27 -6.60 1.66
C VAL A 18 -8.47 -5.98 3.05
N ALA A 19 -9.35 -5.00 3.19
CA ALA A 19 -9.66 -4.38 4.48
C ALA A 19 -10.20 -5.41 5.48
N ASP A 20 -11.14 -6.25 5.06
CA ASP A 20 -11.68 -7.32 5.89
C ASP A 20 -10.59 -8.30 6.33
N ARG A 21 -9.72 -8.69 5.41
CA ARG A 21 -8.62 -9.61 5.72
C ARG A 21 -7.63 -9.02 6.72
N MET A 22 -7.28 -7.75 6.58
CA MET A 22 -6.40 -7.08 7.53
C MET A 22 -7.03 -6.99 8.92
N ALA A 23 -8.34 -6.72 8.99
CA ALA A 23 -9.08 -6.71 10.25
C ALA A 23 -9.11 -8.11 10.90
N GLU A 24 -9.32 -9.17 10.13
CA GLU A 24 -9.26 -10.56 10.60
C GLU A 24 -7.88 -10.91 11.18
N LEU A 25 -6.81 -10.35 10.63
CA LEU A 25 -5.45 -10.52 11.13
C LEU A 25 -5.16 -9.69 12.39
N GLY A 26 -6.13 -8.94 12.90
CA GLY A 26 -6.01 -8.17 14.14
C GLY A 26 -5.52 -6.75 13.97
N HIS A 27 -5.47 -6.22 12.74
CA HIS A 27 -5.08 -4.83 12.49
C HIS A 27 -6.26 -3.87 12.60
N GLU A 28 -6.00 -2.63 12.99
CA GLU A 28 -6.95 -1.53 12.92
C GLU A 28 -6.88 -0.92 11.52
N VAL A 29 -8.00 -0.91 10.79
CA VAL A 29 -8.06 -0.46 9.40
C VAL A 29 -8.90 0.80 9.30
N GLU A 30 -8.32 1.86 8.74
CA GLU A 30 -9.01 3.10 8.39
C GLU A 30 -9.19 3.16 6.88
N ASP A 31 -10.45 3.08 6.43
CA ASP A 31 -10.80 3.06 5.01
C ASP A 31 -11.18 4.48 4.54
N PHE A 32 -10.38 5.02 3.63
CA PHE A 32 -10.60 6.35 3.05
C PHE A 32 -11.55 6.35 1.84
N GLY A 33 -12.03 5.20 1.44
CA GLY A 33 -12.97 5.10 0.33
C GLY A 33 -12.34 4.92 -1.06
N PRO A 34 -13.05 5.22 -2.15
CA PRO A 34 -14.41 5.82 -2.21
C PRO A 34 -15.53 4.86 -1.84
N GLU A 35 -16.73 5.40 -1.68
CA GLU A 35 -17.94 4.61 -1.56
C GLU A 35 -18.24 3.86 -2.87
N PRO A 36 -18.87 2.69 -2.82
CA PRO A 36 -19.27 1.97 -4.03
C PRO A 36 -20.13 2.83 -4.96
N GLY A 37 -19.82 2.78 -6.26
CA GLY A 37 -20.56 3.51 -7.30
C GLY A 37 -20.03 4.91 -7.61
N GLU A 38 -19.16 5.46 -6.79
CA GLU A 38 -18.49 6.73 -7.09
C GLU A 38 -17.37 6.52 -8.11
N ARG A 39 -17.36 7.37 -9.15
CA ARG A 39 -16.24 7.41 -10.09
C ARG A 39 -15.27 8.50 -9.67
N VAL A 40 -14.03 8.12 -9.37
CA VAL A 40 -13.02 9.00 -8.77
C VAL A 40 -11.65 8.84 -9.43
N ASP A 41 -10.83 9.88 -9.29
CA ASP A 41 -9.44 9.86 -9.71
C ASP A 41 -8.53 9.40 -8.56
N TYR A 42 -7.65 8.47 -8.86
CA TYR A 42 -6.80 7.80 -7.87
C TYR A 42 -5.81 8.71 -7.13
N PRO A 43 -5.22 9.78 -7.72
CA PRO A 43 -4.17 10.55 -7.04
C PRO A 43 -4.60 11.17 -5.71
N LYS A 44 -5.85 11.62 -5.62
CA LYS A 44 -6.43 12.15 -4.38
C LYS A 44 -6.38 11.13 -3.24
N TYR A 45 -6.71 9.88 -3.54
CA TYR A 45 -6.73 8.79 -2.56
C TYR A 45 -5.32 8.32 -2.20
N ALA A 46 -4.41 8.31 -3.17
CA ALA A 46 -2.99 8.06 -2.90
C ALA A 46 -2.42 9.10 -1.94
N ALA A 47 -2.71 10.39 -2.18
CA ALA A 47 -2.25 11.47 -1.32
C ALA A 47 -2.82 11.37 0.11
N ALA A 48 -4.09 10.98 0.25
CA ALA A 48 -4.74 10.84 1.55
C ALA A 48 -4.08 9.74 2.40
N VAL A 49 -3.88 8.55 1.84
CA VAL A 49 -3.22 7.45 2.54
C VAL A 49 -1.75 7.77 2.83
N ALA A 50 -1.01 8.28 1.84
CA ALA A 50 0.38 8.67 2.01
C ALA A 50 0.55 9.73 3.11
N GLY A 51 -0.34 10.72 3.13
CA GLY A 51 -0.37 11.76 4.16
C GLY A 51 -0.59 11.18 5.56
N ALA A 52 -1.52 10.26 5.71
CA ALA A 52 -1.78 9.59 6.99
C ALA A 52 -0.56 8.80 7.50
N VAL A 53 0.15 8.12 6.60
CA VAL A 53 1.37 7.38 6.96
C VAL A 53 2.50 8.33 7.39
N VAL A 54 2.73 9.39 6.64
CA VAL A 54 3.80 10.37 6.95
C VAL A 54 3.49 11.12 8.24
N ALA A 55 2.21 11.46 8.50
CA ALA A 55 1.80 12.12 9.73
C ALA A 55 1.87 11.23 10.97
N GLY A 56 2.02 9.91 10.80
CA GLY A 56 1.99 8.95 11.89
C GLY A 56 0.58 8.58 12.35
N ASP A 57 -0.45 8.99 11.61
CA ASP A 57 -1.84 8.61 11.87
C ASP A 57 -2.11 7.15 11.49
N ALA A 58 -1.30 6.60 10.60
CA ALA A 58 -1.26 5.17 10.28
C ALA A 58 0.20 4.70 10.25
N ASP A 59 0.42 3.43 10.56
CA ASP A 59 1.75 2.82 10.51
C ASP A 59 2.17 2.53 9.07
N VAL A 60 1.23 2.04 8.27
CA VAL A 60 1.44 1.68 6.86
C VAL A 60 0.17 1.96 6.05
N GLY A 61 0.30 1.94 4.72
CA GLY A 61 -0.82 2.14 3.81
C GLY A 61 -0.96 1.05 2.77
N VAL A 62 -2.19 0.86 2.28
CA VAL A 62 -2.50 -0.01 1.14
C VAL A 62 -3.32 0.77 0.13
N LEU A 63 -2.90 0.74 -1.13
CA LEU A 63 -3.54 1.48 -2.21
C LEU A 63 -3.84 0.55 -3.39
N LEU A 64 -5.05 0.65 -3.91
CA LEU A 64 -5.49 -0.18 -5.02
C LEU A 64 -6.12 0.68 -6.13
N CYS A 65 -5.77 0.36 -7.38
CA CYS A 65 -6.48 0.87 -8.55
C CYS A 65 -6.58 -0.24 -9.59
N GLY A 66 -6.84 0.06 -10.85
CA GLY A 66 -6.94 -0.98 -11.87
C GLY A 66 -5.66 -1.79 -12.05
N SER A 67 -4.51 -1.15 -12.06
CA SER A 67 -3.19 -1.79 -12.20
C SER A 67 -2.28 -1.62 -10.99
N GLY A 68 -2.61 -0.71 -10.07
CA GLY A 68 -1.73 -0.28 -8.98
C GLY A 68 -0.62 0.68 -9.42
N ILE A 69 -0.40 0.84 -10.71
CA ILE A 69 0.70 1.66 -11.26
C ILE A 69 0.53 3.13 -10.87
N GLY A 70 -0.62 3.70 -11.20
CA GLY A 70 -0.90 5.11 -10.89
C GLY A 70 -0.85 5.41 -9.40
N MET A 71 -1.39 4.51 -8.58
CA MET A 71 -1.32 4.63 -7.12
C MET A 71 0.12 4.65 -6.62
N SER A 72 0.99 3.77 -7.14
CA SER A 72 2.39 3.72 -6.73
C SER A 72 3.16 4.99 -7.12
N ILE A 73 2.92 5.50 -8.33
CA ILE A 73 3.56 6.73 -8.81
C ILE A 73 3.13 7.92 -7.94
N ALA A 74 1.82 8.06 -7.71
CA ALA A 74 1.27 9.17 -6.94
C ALA A 74 1.74 9.14 -5.47
N ALA A 75 1.69 7.97 -4.83
CA ALA A 75 2.14 7.82 -3.44
C ALA A 75 3.63 8.16 -3.28
N ASN A 76 4.47 7.73 -4.21
CA ASN A 76 5.91 8.01 -4.18
C ASN A 76 6.27 9.48 -4.43
N LYS A 77 5.32 10.34 -4.81
CA LYS A 77 5.53 11.79 -4.85
C LYS A 77 5.53 12.43 -3.47
N VAL A 78 5.03 11.73 -2.46
CA VAL A 78 4.99 12.22 -1.07
C VAL A 78 6.31 11.85 -0.38
N ILE A 79 7.00 12.87 0.15
CA ILE A 79 8.27 12.68 0.86
C ILE A 79 8.06 11.72 2.04
N GLY A 80 8.95 10.73 2.18
CA GLY A 80 8.88 9.73 3.24
C GLY A 80 8.10 8.47 2.84
N ILE A 81 7.50 8.43 1.66
CA ILE A 81 6.78 7.25 1.17
C ILE A 81 7.69 6.38 0.30
N ARG A 82 7.68 5.10 0.59
CA ARG A 82 8.24 4.03 -0.24
C ARG A 82 7.11 3.09 -0.60
N ALA A 83 6.40 3.42 -1.68
CA ALA A 83 5.28 2.62 -2.19
C ALA A 83 5.79 1.58 -3.17
N ALA A 84 5.43 0.33 -2.92
CA ALA A 84 5.81 -0.80 -3.75
C ALA A 84 4.59 -1.34 -4.51
N LEU A 85 4.69 -1.35 -5.85
CA LEU A 85 3.74 -2.04 -6.70
C LEU A 85 4.15 -3.51 -6.79
N VAL A 86 3.27 -4.41 -6.36
CA VAL A 86 3.56 -5.84 -6.34
C VAL A 86 2.49 -6.64 -7.09
N HIS A 87 2.90 -7.77 -7.65
CA HIS A 87 2.04 -8.68 -8.40
C HIS A 87 2.13 -10.12 -7.91
N ASP A 88 3.02 -10.40 -6.97
CA ASP A 88 3.25 -11.73 -6.44
C ASP A 88 3.69 -11.67 -4.97
N VAL A 89 3.58 -12.80 -4.31
CA VAL A 89 3.88 -12.94 -2.88
C VAL A 89 5.36 -12.70 -2.56
N THR A 90 6.25 -13.12 -3.46
CA THR A 90 7.69 -12.94 -3.26
C THR A 90 8.07 -11.46 -3.27
N THR A 91 7.62 -10.69 -4.27
CA THR A 91 7.91 -9.25 -4.32
C THR A 91 7.24 -8.49 -3.19
N ALA A 92 6.06 -8.90 -2.76
CA ALA A 92 5.38 -8.30 -1.61
C ALA A 92 6.21 -8.47 -0.32
N ARG A 93 6.71 -9.67 -0.06
CA ARG A 93 7.57 -9.97 1.07
C ARG A 93 8.88 -9.17 1.00
N LEU A 94 9.55 -9.20 -0.15
CA LEU A 94 10.81 -8.49 -0.37
C LEU A 94 10.67 -6.97 -0.28
N ALA A 95 9.52 -6.42 -0.66
CA ALA A 95 9.24 -4.99 -0.52
C ALA A 95 9.38 -4.54 0.94
N ARG A 96 8.97 -5.38 1.90
CA ARG A 96 9.16 -5.10 3.32
C ARG A 96 10.58 -5.44 3.78
N GLU A 97 11.06 -6.66 3.51
CA GLU A 97 12.36 -7.12 3.99
C GLU A 97 13.52 -6.26 3.52
N HIS A 98 13.51 -5.85 2.25
CA HIS A 98 14.63 -5.13 1.64
C HIS A 98 14.44 -3.61 1.55
N ASN A 99 13.24 -3.14 1.35
CA ASN A 99 12.96 -1.73 1.06
C ASN A 99 12.16 -1.03 2.15
N ASP A 100 11.77 -1.76 3.18
CA ASP A 100 10.91 -1.26 4.25
C ASP A 100 9.73 -0.45 3.67
N ALA A 101 9.11 -0.99 2.61
CA ALA A 101 8.00 -0.32 1.94
C ALA A 101 6.88 -0.06 2.94
N ASN A 102 6.50 1.21 3.06
CA ASN A 102 5.45 1.64 4.00
C ASN A 102 4.09 1.81 3.33
N VAL A 103 4.02 1.65 2.01
CA VAL A 103 2.77 1.58 1.25
C VAL A 103 2.86 0.43 0.25
N LEU A 104 1.84 -0.42 0.23
CA LEU A 104 1.70 -1.50 -0.74
C LEU A 104 0.66 -1.10 -1.79
N CYS A 105 0.97 -1.27 -3.07
CA CYS A 105 0.06 -0.98 -4.17
C CYS A 105 -0.28 -2.25 -4.95
N LEU A 106 -1.57 -2.43 -5.24
CA LEU A 106 -2.12 -3.60 -5.92
C LEU A 106 -3.08 -3.18 -7.04
N GLY A 107 -3.19 -4.00 -8.07
CA GLY A 107 -4.08 -3.79 -9.19
C GLY A 107 -5.23 -4.80 -9.23
N ALA A 108 -6.48 -4.33 -9.18
CA ALA A 108 -7.65 -5.20 -9.22
C ALA A 108 -7.84 -5.91 -10.58
N ARG A 109 -7.32 -5.33 -11.66
CA ARG A 109 -7.40 -5.91 -13.01
C ARG A 109 -6.21 -6.80 -13.36
N THR A 110 -5.12 -6.71 -12.60
CA THR A 110 -3.87 -7.42 -12.89
C THR A 110 -3.58 -8.52 -11.90
N THR A 111 -4.16 -8.47 -10.72
CA THR A 111 -3.93 -9.44 -9.63
C THR A 111 -5.26 -9.98 -9.13
N GLY A 112 -5.44 -11.29 -9.18
CA GLY A 112 -6.65 -11.94 -8.67
C GLY A 112 -6.76 -11.80 -7.14
N PRO A 113 -7.98 -11.93 -6.57
CA PRO A 113 -8.20 -11.73 -5.14
C PRO A 113 -7.34 -12.63 -4.23
N VAL A 114 -7.16 -13.89 -4.59
CA VAL A 114 -6.36 -14.84 -3.80
C VAL A 114 -4.92 -14.35 -3.69
N VAL A 115 -4.29 -14.03 -4.82
CA VAL A 115 -2.89 -13.55 -4.83
C VAL A 115 -2.78 -12.19 -4.14
N ALA A 116 -3.74 -11.29 -4.33
CA ALA A 116 -3.73 -9.99 -3.67
C ALA A 116 -3.76 -10.11 -2.13
N LEU A 117 -4.62 -10.98 -1.60
CA LEU A 117 -4.71 -11.22 -0.15
C LEU A 117 -3.42 -11.85 0.38
N GLU A 118 -2.85 -12.83 -0.33
CA GLU A 118 -1.57 -13.43 0.04
C GLU A 118 -0.42 -12.42 0.01
N CYS A 119 -0.41 -11.50 -0.96
CA CYS A 119 0.58 -10.41 -1.01
C CYS A 119 0.49 -9.53 0.23
N VAL A 120 -0.70 -9.13 0.63
CA VAL A 120 -0.92 -8.31 1.83
C VAL A 120 -0.43 -9.04 3.08
N GLU A 121 -0.77 -10.32 3.23
CA GLU A 121 -0.34 -11.12 4.36
C GLU A 121 1.18 -11.25 4.41
N ALA A 122 1.83 -11.55 3.29
CA ALA A 122 3.28 -11.69 3.21
C ALA A 122 4.00 -10.39 3.55
N TRP A 123 3.49 -9.26 3.07
CA TRP A 123 4.07 -7.95 3.35
C TRP A 123 3.92 -7.55 4.81
N LEU A 124 2.72 -7.73 5.39
CA LEU A 124 2.46 -7.42 6.80
C LEU A 124 3.23 -8.33 7.75
N GLY A 125 3.45 -9.59 7.37
CA GLY A 125 4.17 -10.58 8.18
C GLY A 125 5.69 -10.50 8.09
N ALA A 126 6.24 -9.75 7.11
CA ALA A 126 7.67 -9.63 6.91
C ALA A 126 8.30 -8.58 7.84
N THR A 127 9.58 -8.75 8.11
CA THR A 127 10.37 -7.83 8.94
C THR A 127 11.52 -7.24 8.13
N PHE A 128 11.71 -5.93 8.22
CA PHE A 128 12.80 -5.24 7.54
C PHE A 128 14.17 -5.75 8.00
N GLU A 129 15.02 -6.05 7.03
CA GLU A 129 16.40 -6.47 7.27
C GLU A 129 17.32 -5.25 7.30
N THR A 130 17.82 -4.90 8.49
CA THR A 130 18.58 -3.66 8.73
C THR A 130 19.86 -3.52 7.90
N ARG A 131 20.39 -4.62 7.34
CA ARG A 131 21.53 -4.58 6.40
C ARG A 131 21.25 -3.72 5.14
N HIS A 132 19.99 -3.42 4.86
CA HIS A 132 19.57 -2.59 3.73
C HIS A 132 19.44 -1.09 4.07
N GLN A 133 19.58 -0.70 5.35
CA GLN A 133 19.33 0.68 5.80
C GLN A 133 20.12 1.72 5.01
N GLN A 134 21.36 1.44 4.68
CA GLN A 134 22.21 2.37 3.94
C GLN A 134 21.59 2.77 2.58
N ARG A 135 20.89 1.84 1.91
CA ARG A 135 20.22 2.12 0.64
C ARG A 135 18.99 2.99 0.84
N LEU A 136 18.24 2.76 1.91
CA LEU A 136 17.08 3.59 2.25
C LEU A 136 17.50 5.02 2.57
N ASP A 137 18.63 5.20 3.27
CA ASP A 137 19.18 6.52 3.56
C ASP A 137 19.57 7.26 2.28
N GLN A 138 20.08 6.54 1.27
CA GLN A 138 20.40 7.12 -0.03
C GLN A 138 19.13 7.57 -0.77
N ILE A 139 18.05 6.76 -0.72
CA ILE A 139 16.75 7.13 -1.29
C ILE A 139 16.20 8.38 -0.60
N ALA A 140 16.24 8.42 0.73
CA ALA A 140 15.76 9.58 1.49
C ALA A 140 16.49 10.88 1.11
N ARG A 141 17.79 10.82 0.82
CA ARG A 141 18.55 11.99 0.36
C ARG A 141 18.11 12.51 -1.01
N MET A 142 17.46 11.68 -1.84
CA MET A 142 16.95 12.11 -3.14
C MET A 142 15.69 12.97 -3.02
N GLU A 143 15.06 12.99 -1.87
CA GLU A 143 13.85 13.77 -1.59
C GLU A 143 14.13 15.21 -1.17
N ALA A 144 15.38 15.54 -0.97
CA ALA A 144 15.81 16.87 -0.53
C ALA A 144 15.65 17.96 -1.62
#